data_5b9b2812ac72338d5357b0c3a5ed4f4a
#
_entry.id   5b9b2812ac72338d5357b0c3a5ed4f4a
#
_cell.length_a   1.000
_cell.length_b   1.000
_cell.length_c   1.000
_cell.angle_alpha   90.00
_cell.angle_beta   90.00
_cell.angle_gamma   90.00
#
_symmetry.space_group_name_H-M   'P 1'
#
loop_
_entity.id
_entity.type
_entity.pdbx_description
1 polymer ?
#
loop_
_entity_poly.entity_id
_entity_poly.type
_entity_poly.pdbx_seq_one_letter_code
_entity_poly.pdbx_strand_id
1 'polypeptide(L)'
;MRSLALWMLPGAVAVVWLLVVLMRRSGDDEVMDRVSRGVWGGMAGVAGYDWIRVPFHEGGMNPFAAIRSYGMWLTDAAQSSALSDVTGMLYHLLNGIGFGVAYALLAPKGRQMALAGAVVWGVALEV
;
A
#
# COMPACT_ATOMS: atom_id res chain seq x y z
N MET A 1 13.65 -2.30 20.06
CA MET A 1 12.70 -1.98 18.98
C MET A 1 13.33 -2.04 17.56
N ARG A 2 14.65 -1.90 17.43
CA ARG A 2 15.40 -2.02 16.15
C ARG A 2 15.14 -3.32 15.37
N SER A 3 15.01 -4.45 16.06
CA SER A 3 14.83 -5.77 15.41
C SER A 3 13.49 -5.94 14.70
N LEU A 4 12.41 -5.37 15.21
CA LEU A 4 11.07 -5.52 14.63
C LEU A 4 10.94 -4.80 13.28
N ALA A 5 11.44 -3.57 13.17
CA ALA A 5 11.38 -2.78 11.94
C ALA A 5 12.19 -3.43 10.80
N LEU A 6 13.35 -4.01 11.11
CA LEU A 6 14.18 -4.72 10.13
C LEU A 6 13.50 -5.96 9.53
N TRP A 7 12.57 -6.58 10.28
CA TRP A 7 11.87 -7.79 9.84
C TRP A 7 10.49 -7.52 9.22
N MET A 8 9.92 -6.34 9.43
CA MET A 8 8.58 -6.02 8.91
C MET A 8 8.54 -5.96 7.38
N LEU A 9 9.54 -5.33 6.75
CA LEU A 9 9.58 -5.22 5.29
C LEU A 9 9.86 -6.57 4.60
N PRO A 10 10.92 -7.33 4.95
CA PRO A 10 11.13 -8.65 4.38
C PRO A 10 10.03 -9.62 4.76
N GLY A 11 9.43 -9.49 5.95
CA GLY A 11 8.27 -10.29 6.37
C GLY A 11 7.05 -10.04 5.50
N ALA A 12 6.71 -8.79 5.22
CA ALA A 12 5.60 -8.43 4.33
C ALA A 12 5.84 -8.93 2.90
N VAL A 13 7.06 -8.76 2.38
CA VAL A 13 7.44 -9.28 1.05
C VAL A 13 7.36 -10.81 1.01
N ALA A 14 7.82 -11.49 2.05
CA ALA A 14 7.75 -12.96 2.13
C ALA A 14 6.31 -13.46 2.18
N VAL A 15 5.42 -12.79 2.93
CA VAL A 15 3.99 -13.13 2.99
C VAL A 15 3.33 -12.92 1.62
N VAL A 16 3.57 -11.79 0.97
CA VAL A 16 3.02 -11.52 -0.38
C VAL A 16 3.54 -12.54 -1.38
N TRP A 17 4.84 -12.86 -1.34
CA TRP A 17 5.44 -13.87 -2.22
C TRP A 17 4.83 -15.26 -1.97
N LEU A 18 4.69 -15.66 -0.70
CA LEU A 18 4.06 -16.93 -0.31
C LEU A 18 2.62 -17.00 -0.81
N LEU A 19 1.84 -15.94 -0.62
CA LEU A 19 0.47 -15.86 -1.13
C LEU A 19 0.42 -16.02 -2.65
N VAL A 20 1.29 -15.33 -3.39
CA VAL A 20 1.38 -15.46 -4.85
C VAL A 20 1.75 -16.89 -5.27
N VAL A 21 2.69 -17.53 -4.58
CA VAL A 21 3.08 -18.92 -4.86
C VAL A 21 1.93 -19.89 -4.59
N LEU A 22 1.25 -19.75 -3.44
CA LEU A 22 0.11 -20.58 -3.07
C LEU A 22 -1.04 -20.42 -4.09
N MET A 23 -1.33 -19.19 -4.49
CA MET A 23 -2.37 -18.90 -5.48
C MET A 23 -2.03 -19.46 -6.85
N ARG A 24 -0.78 -19.33 -7.32
CA ARG A 24 -0.33 -19.95 -8.57
C ARG A 24 -0.42 -21.49 -8.54
N ARG A 25 -0.20 -22.09 -7.37
CA ARG A 25 -0.33 -23.55 -7.19
C ARG A 25 -1.79 -24.00 -7.10
N SER A 26 -2.71 -23.15 -6.65
CA SER A 26 -4.14 -23.50 -6.59
C SER A 26 -4.80 -23.62 -7.97
N GLY A 27 -4.18 -23.03 -9.01
CA GLY A 27 -4.75 -23.03 -10.36
C GLY A 27 -6.06 -22.24 -10.49
N ASP A 28 -6.35 -21.35 -9.53
CA ASP A 28 -7.55 -20.52 -9.52
C ASP A 28 -7.31 -19.22 -10.28
N ASP A 29 -7.67 -19.22 -11.55
CA ASP A 29 -7.52 -18.08 -12.45
C ASP A 29 -8.33 -16.85 -11.99
N GLU A 30 -9.48 -17.04 -11.32
CA GLU A 30 -10.30 -15.94 -10.80
C GLU A 30 -9.55 -15.19 -9.68
N VAL A 31 -8.91 -15.93 -8.77
CA VAL A 31 -8.12 -15.35 -7.68
C VAL A 31 -6.91 -14.58 -8.22
N MET A 32 -6.21 -15.17 -9.20
CA MET A 32 -5.06 -14.51 -9.84
C MET A 32 -5.45 -13.22 -10.54
N ASP A 33 -6.58 -13.20 -11.23
CA ASP A 33 -7.11 -12.01 -11.89
C ASP A 33 -7.51 -10.93 -10.86
N ARG A 34 -8.15 -11.31 -9.75
CA ARG A 34 -8.48 -10.39 -8.65
C ARG A 34 -7.23 -9.77 -8.03
N VAL A 35 -6.19 -10.57 -7.77
CA VAL A 35 -4.92 -10.08 -7.24
C VAL A 35 -4.26 -9.10 -8.20
N SER A 36 -4.19 -9.45 -9.49
CA SER A 36 -3.63 -8.56 -10.51
C SER A 36 -4.36 -7.22 -10.56
N ARG A 37 -5.69 -7.23 -10.55
CA ARG A 37 -6.51 -6.01 -10.48
C ARG A 37 -6.26 -5.24 -9.19
N GLY A 38 -6.09 -5.93 -8.07
CA GLY A 38 -5.76 -5.33 -6.78
C GLY A 38 -4.42 -4.61 -6.78
N VAL A 39 -3.39 -5.21 -7.39
CA VAL A 39 -2.07 -4.59 -7.55
C VAL A 39 -2.17 -3.29 -8.35
N TRP A 40 -2.76 -3.35 -9.54
CA TRP A 40 -2.91 -2.16 -10.39
C TRP A 40 -3.82 -1.11 -9.75
N GLY A 41 -4.92 -1.54 -9.13
CA GLY A 41 -5.84 -0.66 -8.40
C GLY A 41 -5.17 0.01 -7.21
N GLY A 42 -4.36 -0.72 -6.45
CA GLY A 42 -3.58 -0.19 -5.33
C GLY A 42 -2.54 0.84 -5.78
N MET A 43 -1.80 0.56 -6.85
CA MET A 43 -0.85 1.52 -7.43
C MET A 43 -1.55 2.80 -7.91
N ALA A 44 -2.65 2.66 -8.65
CA ALA A 44 -3.44 3.79 -9.12
C ALA A 44 -4.05 4.59 -7.95
N GLY A 45 -4.48 3.89 -6.90
CA GLY A 45 -5.00 4.50 -5.67
C GLY A 45 -3.95 5.36 -4.97
N VAL A 46 -2.72 4.84 -4.79
CA VAL A 46 -1.60 5.60 -4.22
C VAL A 46 -1.30 6.82 -5.07
N ALA A 47 -1.16 6.65 -6.39
CA ALA A 47 -0.87 7.76 -7.29
C ALA A 47 -1.97 8.85 -7.24
N GLY A 48 -3.24 8.45 -7.25
CA GLY A 48 -4.37 9.38 -7.15
C GLY A 48 -4.43 10.09 -5.80
N TYR A 49 -4.20 9.36 -4.73
CA TYR A 49 -4.16 9.89 -3.38
C TYR A 49 -3.03 10.92 -3.18
N ASP A 50 -1.82 10.58 -3.62
CA ASP A 50 -0.68 11.48 -3.55
C ASP A 50 -0.90 12.73 -4.43
N TRP A 51 -1.49 12.55 -5.62
CA TRP A 51 -1.82 13.66 -6.51
C TRP A 51 -2.78 14.67 -5.87
N ILE A 52 -3.81 14.19 -5.19
CA ILE A 52 -4.77 15.06 -4.47
C ILE A 52 -4.08 15.84 -3.34
N ARG A 53 -3.02 15.29 -2.74
CA ARG A 53 -2.30 15.91 -1.62
C ARG A 53 -1.30 16.99 -2.04
N VAL A 54 -0.84 16.99 -3.30
CA VAL A 54 0.16 17.95 -3.80
C VAL A 54 -0.23 19.41 -3.51
N PRO A 55 -1.47 19.89 -3.77
CA PRO A 55 -1.84 21.27 -3.48
C PRO A 55 -1.77 21.67 -2.02
N PHE A 56 -1.96 20.73 -1.10
CA PHE A 56 -1.90 21.00 0.34
C PHE A 56 -0.48 21.22 0.85
N HIS A 57 0.54 20.79 0.11
CA HIS A 57 1.93 21.04 0.42
C HIS A 57 2.27 22.54 0.34
N GLU A 58 1.68 23.26 -0.59
CA GLU A 58 1.88 24.70 -0.76
C GLU A 58 1.21 25.52 0.36
N GLY A 59 0.20 24.96 1.03
CA GLY A 59 -0.51 25.58 2.16
C GLY A 59 0.20 25.47 3.51
N GLY A 60 1.46 25.03 3.56
CA GLY A 60 2.24 24.88 4.80
C GLY A 60 1.99 23.58 5.55
N MET A 61 1.07 22.74 5.12
CA MET A 61 0.96 21.35 5.57
C MET A 61 1.92 20.47 4.77
N ASN A 62 2.61 19.56 5.44
CA ASN A 62 3.42 18.55 4.73
C ASN A 62 2.68 17.21 4.71
N PRO A 63 1.85 16.94 3.69
CA PRO A 63 1.07 15.72 3.59
C PRO A 63 1.95 14.46 3.40
N PHE A 64 3.22 14.65 3.04
CA PHE A 64 4.20 13.58 2.87
C PHE A 64 5.07 13.35 4.12
N ALA A 65 4.81 14.09 5.20
CA ALA A 65 5.57 13.94 6.46
C ALA A 65 5.51 12.52 7.01
N ALA A 66 4.34 11.87 6.90
CA ALA A 66 4.17 10.48 7.34
C ALA A 66 5.07 9.52 6.55
N ILE A 67 5.14 9.65 5.22
CA ILE A 67 6.00 8.82 4.36
C ILE A 67 7.46 8.96 4.77
N ARG A 68 7.92 10.19 4.99
CA ARG A 68 9.28 10.49 5.46
C ARG A 68 9.53 9.91 6.85
N SER A 69 8.58 10.06 7.77
CA SER A 69 8.68 9.53 9.14
C SER A 69 8.79 8.01 9.14
N TYR A 70 8.00 7.30 8.32
CA TYR A 70 8.11 5.85 8.15
C TYR A 70 9.48 5.45 7.59
N GLY A 71 9.99 6.19 6.61
CA GLY A 71 11.31 5.93 6.05
C GLY A 71 12.43 6.09 7.08
N MET A 72 12.41 7.16 7.86
CA MET A 72 13.38 7.36 8.96
C MET A 72 13.26 6.26 10.02
N TRP A 73 12.05 5.88 10.38
CA TRP A 73 11.81 4.82 11.36
C TRP A 73 12.31 3.46 10.86
N LEU A 74 12.06 3.11 9.60
CA LEU A 74 12.50 1.84 9.00
C LEU A 74 14.02 1.75 8.83
N THR A 75 14.68 2.89 8.58
CA THR A 75 16.14 2.96 8.39
C THR A 75 16.89 3.30 9.69
N ASP A 76 16.17 3.53 10.80
CA ASP A 76 16.75 4.01 12.07
C ASP A 76 17.53 5.31 11.90
N ALA A 77 17.09 6.16 10.99
CA ALA A 77 17.75 7.43 10.69
C ALA A 77 17.24 8.54 11.62
N ALA A 78 18.15 9.28 12.24
CA ALA A 78 17.81 10.44 13.08
C ALA A 78 17.34 11.65 12.25
N GLN A 79 17.68 11.68 10.97
CA GLN A 79 17.32 12.73 10.02
C GLN A 79 16.96 12.14 8.66
N SER A 80 16.17 12.88 7.89
CA SER A 80 15.81 12.48 6.52
C SER A 80 17.06 12.39 5.64
N SER A 81 17.14 11.35 4.86
CA SER A 81 18.18 11.05 3.88
C SER A 81 17.56 10.44 2.63
N ALA A 82 18.29 10.43 1.53
CA ALA A 82 17.81 9.80 0.29
C ALA A 82 17.40 8.33 0.53
N LEU A 83 18.13 7.60 1.36
CA LEU A 83 17.80 6.21 1.71
C LEU A 83 16.49 6.12 2.48
N SER A 84 16.29 6.95 3.51
CA SER A 84 15.06 6.96 4.29
C SER A 84 13.86 7.39 3.43
N ASP A 85 14.03 8.38 2.57
CA ASP A 85 12.94 8.88 1.71
C ASP A 85 12.51 7.81 0.69
N VAL A 86 13.46 7.13 0.05
CA VAL A 86 13.16 6.00 -0.85
C VAL A 86 12.50 4.85 -0.11
N THR A 87 13.01 4.50 1.09
CA THR A 87 12.43 3.42 1.91
C THR A 87 11.00 3.75 2.32
N GLY A 88 10.73 4.99 2.73
CA GLY A 88 9.39 5.44 3.09
C GLY A 88 8.43 5.40 1.90
N MET A 89 8.88 5.83 0.72
CA MET A 89 8.08 5.78 -0.51
C MET A 89 7.77 4.34 -0.93
N LEU A 90 8.75 3.44 -0.86
CA LEU A 90 8.53 2.02 -1.14
C LEU A 90 7.53 1.40 -0.16
N TYR A 91 7.64 1.72 1.12
CA TYR A 91 6.70 1.26 2.13
C TYR A 91 5.28 1.77 1.86
N HIS A 92 5.13 3.04 1.51
CA HIS A 92 3.85 3.65 1.15
C HIS A 92 3.22 2.95 -0.07
N LEU A 93 4.00 2.71 -1.14
CA LEU A 93 3.55 2.00 -2.32
C LEU A 93 3.13 0.56 -2.01
N LEU A 94 3.92 -0.17 -1.22
CA LEU A 94 3.61 -1.55 -0.81
C LEU A 94 2.32 -1.62 0.03
N ASN A 95 2.09 -0.66 0.91
CA ASN A 95 0.84 -0.57 1.65
C ASN A 95 -0.35 -0.35 0.72
N GLY A 96 -0.25 0.56 -0.23
CA GLY A 96 -1.33 0.79 -1.20
C GLY A 96 -1.63 -0.44 -2.05
N ILE A 97 -0.59 -1.14 -2.52
CA ILE A 97 -0.75 -2.42 -3.23
C ILE A 97 -1.41 -3.46 -2.32
N GLY A 98 -0.95 -3.60 -1.08
CA GLY A 98 -1.50 -4.54 -0.11
C GLY A 98 -2.99 -4.29 0.16
N PHE A 99 -3.37 -3.05 0.38
CA PHE A 99 -4.78 -2.66 0.58
C PHE A 99 -5.61 -2.84 -0.68
N GLY A 100 -5.06 -2.56 -1.87
CA GLY A 100 -5.71 -2.81 -3.15
C GLY A 100 -5.99 -4.29 -3.38
N VAL A 101 -5.02 -5.16 -3.09
CA VAL A 101 -5.19 -6.63 -3.19
C VAL A 101 -6.20 -7.13 -2.16
N ALA A 102 -6.09 -6.70 -0.90
CA ALA A 102 -7.05 -7.08 0.14
C ALA A 102 -8.48 -6.69 -0.27
N TYR A 103 -8.66 -5.47 -0.75
CA TYR A 103 -9.96 -5.04 -1.25
C TYR A 103 -10.44 -5.90 -2.43
N ALA A 104 -9.61 -6.14 -3.44
CA ALA A 104 -9.98 -6.92 -4.62
C ALA A 104 -10.41 -8.35 -4.30
N LEU A 105 -9.82 -8.96 -3.27
CA LEU A 105 -10.21 -10.28 -2.78
C LEU A 105 -11.55 -10.27 -2.04
N LEU A 106 -11.83 -9.20 -1.29
CA LEU A 106 -13.05 -9.04 -0.49
C LEU A 106 -14.20 -8.38 -1.25
N ALA A 107 -13.92 -7.72 -2.38
CA ALA A 107 -14.89 -6.93 -3.13
C ALA A 107 -16.10 -7.77 -3.54
N PRO A 108 -17.31 -7.23 -3.34
CA PRO A 108 -18.54 -7.90 -3.74
C PRO A 108 -18.61 -8.04 -5.27
N LYS A 109 -19.34 -9.07 -5.71
CA LYS A 109 -19.64 -9.25 -7.14
C LYS A 109 -20.61 -8.16 -7.58
N GLY A 110 -20.26 -7.42 -8.62
CA GLY A 110 -21.08 -6.36 -9.19
C GLY A 110 -20.39 -4.99 -9.14
N ARG A 111 -20.30 -4.34 -10.31
CA ARG A 111 -19.52 -3.10 -10.49
C ARG A 111 -19.95 -1.97 -9.54
N GLN A 112 -21.25 -1.75 -9.36
CA GLN A 112 -21.75 -0.66 -8.52
C GLN A 112 -21.43 -0.89 -7.04
N MET A 113 -21.64 -2.12 -6.54
CA MET A 113 -21.31 -2.48 -5.16
C MET A 113 -19.80 -2.46 -4.91
N ALA A 114 -19.01 -2.89 -5.89
CA ALA A 114 -17.56 -2.81 -5.79
C ALA A 114 -17.06 -1.35 -5.75
N LEU A 115 -17.64 -0.44 -6.54
CA LEU A 115 -17.27 0.97 -6.49
C LEU A 115 -17.68 1.63 -5.16
N ALA A 116 -18.89 1.38 -4.68
CA ALA A 116 -19.34 1.88 -3.39
C ALA A 116 -18.47 1.33 -2.25
N GLY A 117 -18.16 0.04 -2.27
CA GLY A 117 -17.25 -0.60 -1.33
C GLY A 117 -15.83 -0.02 -1.36
N ALA A 118 -15.31 0.33 -2.54
CA ALA A 118 -13.99 0.94 -2.67
C ALA A 118 -13.92 2.33 -1.99
N VAL A 119 -14.99 3.12 -2.11
CA VAL A 119 -15.08 4.42 -1.42
C VAL A 119 -15.11 4.22 0.10
N VAL A 120 -15.94 3.30 0.60
CA VAL A 120 -16.01 2.98 2.03
C VAL A 120 -14.67 2.46 2.54
N TRP A 121 -14.01 1.58 1.78
CA TRP A 121 -12.68 1.05 2.10
C TRP A 121 -11.63 2.16 2.19
N GLY A 122 -11.60 3.06 1.19
CA GLY A 122 -10.68 4.19 1.19
C GLY A 122 -10.88 5.12 2.40
N VAL A 123 -12.13 5.44 2.73
CA VAL A 123 -12.45 6.26 3.92
C VAL A 123 -12.05 5.56 5.21
N ALA A 124 -12.27 4.24 5.32
CA ALA A 124 -11.90 3.46 6.52
C ALA A 124 -10.38 3.38 6.75
N LEU A 125 -9.57 3.56 5.71
CA LEU A 125 -8.10 3.58 5.82
C LEU A 125 -7.56 4.93 6.29
N GLU A 126 -8.36 6.00 6.26
CA GLU A 126 -7.98 7.35 6.69
C GLU A 126 -8.33 7.63 8.17
N VAL A 127 -9.16 6.81 8.81
CA VAL A 127 -9.60 6.95 10.20
C VAL A 127 -8.73 6.10 11.13
#